data_b073e492990345065b1f77bbbb0304b7
#
_entry.id   b073e492990345065b1f77bbbb0304b7
#
_cell.length_a   1.000
_cell.length_b   1.000
_cell.length_c   1.000
_cell.angle_alpha   90.00
_cell.angle_beta   90.00
_cell.angle_gamma   90.00
#
_symmetry.space_group_name_H-M   'P 1'
#
loop_
_entity.id
_entity.type
_entity.pdbx_description
1 polymer ?
#
loop_
_entity_poly.entity_id
_entity_poly.type
_entity_poly.pdbx_seq_one_letter_code
_entity_poly.pdbx_strand_id
1 'polypeptide(L)'
;NKAIRIKNEFGFVPWNCLHLFALRAASVGLVLTAGQQALVGTLPLPYFLMIALFSFTIFGSVEAINDAAHILSVTDSVLDRLEELERTDFIDKDGREITPEQFDVSLSHVSFGYGSREVLHDVTFTAPQGTTTAIVGPSGSGKSTICNLVARFYDADRGSVSVGGHDVKEFTCESLLRNISMVFQNVYLFQDSVENNIKFGCPDATHEQVVAAAKAACCHDFISALPNGYDTVIGEGGSTLSGGEKQRISIARAILKDAPIVILDEATASVDPENEHLIQQALSALTKGKTILTIAHRLATIQHADQILVVEDGRIAQRGTHAELMAQGGLYREQAEGWRLA
;
A
#
# COMPACT_ATOMS: atom_id res chain seq x y z
N ASN A 1 -9.79 -14.80 4.71
CA ASN A 1 -8.84 -15.83 5.18
C ASN A 1 -9.08 -16.29 6.63
N LYS A 2 -9.40 -15.40 7.60
CA LYS A 2 -9.75 -15.79 8.99
C LYS A 2 -10.99 -16.70 9.04
N ALA A 3 -12.01 -16.39 8.23
CA ALA A 3 -13.26 -17.17 8.17
C ALA A 3 -13.05 -18.59 7.58
N ILE A 4 -12.18 -18.74 6.59
CA ILE A 4 -11.85 -20.05 5.99
C ILE A 4 -11.07 -20.91 6.98
N ARG A 5 -10.11 -20.33 7.69
CA ARG A 5 -9.35 -20.99 8.75
C ARG A 5 -10.26 -21.48 9.88
N ILE A 6 -11.14 -20.63 10.37
CA ILE A 6 -12.13 -20.99 11.40
C ILE A 6 -13.03 -22.12 10.90
N LYS A 7 -13.51 -22.08 9.66
CA LYS A 7 -14.34 -23.13 9.09
C LYS A 7 -13.62 -24.48 9.00
N ASN A 8 -12.34 -24.49 8.64
CA ASN A 8 -11.52 -25.72 8.58
C ASN A 8 -11.22 -26.27 9.99
N GLU A 9 -10.88 -25.39 10.95
CA GLU A 9 -10.68 -25.80 12.35
C GLU A 9 -11.97 -26.39 12.95
N PHE A 10 -13.13 -25.75 12.76
CA PHE A 10 -14.42 -26.28 13.22
C PHE A 10 -14.82 -27.61 12.52
N GLY A 11 -14.35 -27.87 11.30
CA GLY A 11 -14.56 -29.15 10.62
C GLY A 11 -13.70 -30.27 11.18
N PHE A 12 -12.48 -29.99 11.61
CA PHE A 12 -11.51 -31.00 12.08
C PHE A 12 -11.65 -31.32 13.57
N VAL A 13 -11.94 -30.33 14.41
CA VAL A 13 -12.04 -30.47 15.87
C VAL A 13 -13.04 -31.55 16.32
N PRO A 14 -14.27 -31.66 15.80
CA PRO A 14 -15.22 -32.70 16.25
C PRO A 14 -14.70 -34.13 15.98
N TRP A 15 -14.09 -34.36 14.83
CA TRP A 15 -13.52 -35.66 14.44
C TRP A 15 -12.34 -36.02 15.32
N ASN A 16 -11.46 -35.06 15.61
CA ASN A 16 -10.33 -35.30 16.50
C ASN A 16 -10.79 -35.59 17.94
N CYS A 17 -11.76 -34.84 18.46
CA CYS A 17 -12.36 -35.11 19.77
C CYS A 17 -13.00 -36.51 19.83
N LEU A 18 -13.73 -36.91 18.79
CA LEU A 18 -14.35 -38.23 18.70
C LEU A 18 -13.29 -39.35 18.69
N HIS A 19 -12.22 -39.19 17.92
CA HIS A 19 -11.10 -40.10 17.84
C HIS A 19 -10.41 -40.28 19.20
N LEU A 20 -10.07 -39.18 19.87
CA LEU A 20 -9.45 -39.16 21.19
C LEU A 20 -10.36 -39.85 22.23
N PHE A 21 -11.66 -39.54 22.19
CA PHE A 21 -12.64 -40.18 23.08
C PHE A 21 -12.69 -41.69 22.85
N ALA A 22 -12.71 -42.16 21.60
CA ALA A 22 -12.72 -43.57 21.27
C ALA A 22 -11.46 -44.32 21.78
N LEU A 23 -10.29 -43.70 21.64
CA LEU A 23 -9.02 -44.28 22.14
C LEU A 23 -9.02 -44.38 23.68
N ARG A 24 -9.50 -43.34 24.38
CA ARG A 24 -9.61 -43.34 25.85
C ARG A 24 -10.64 -44.34 26.33
N ALA A 25 -11.78 -44.47 25.68
CA ALA A 25 -12.79 -45.48 25.97
C ALA A 25 -12.26 -46.90 25.76
N ALA A 26 -11.48 -47.16 24.71
CA ALA A 26 -10.81 -48.43 24.46
C ALA A 26 -9.81 -48.78 25.59
N SER A 27 -8.99 -47.81 26.04
CA SER A 27 -8.06 -48.03 27.16
C SER A 27 -8.80 -48.45 28.44
N VAL A 28 -9.87 -47.74 28.76
CA VAL A 28 -10.69 -48.05 29.95
C VAL A 28 -11.34 -49.43 29.82
N GLY A 29 -11.90 -49.75 28.64
CA GLY A 29 -12.50 -51.04 28.35
C GLY A 29 -11.50 -52.20 28.52
N LEU A 30 -10.25 -52.01 28.04
CA LEU A 30 -9.19 -53.01 28.16
C LEU A 30 -8.81 -53.26 29.64
N VAL A 31 -8.69 -52.19 30.43
CA VAL A 31 -8.37 -52.27 31.86
C VAL A 31 -9.52 -52.94 32.64
N LEU A 32 -10.79 -52.60 32.33
CA LEU A 32 -11.94 -53.22 32.98
C LEU A 32 -12.05 -54.71 32.69
N THR A 33 -11.88 -55.12 31.44
CA THR A 33 -11.92 -56.56 31.04
C THR A 33 -10.78 -57.34 31.66
N ALA A 34 -9.55 -56.78 31.65
CA ALA A 34 -8.40 -57.41 32.31
C ALA A 34 -8.60 -57.50 33.84
N GLY A 35 -9.18 -56.46 34.45
CA GLY A 35 -9.50 -56.44 35.88
C GLY A 35 -10.52 -57.48 36.28
N GLN A 36 -11.58 -57.68 35.48
CA GLN A 36 -12.55 -58.79 35.70
C GLN A 36 -11.88 -60.17 35.64
N GLN A 37 -10.98 -60.39 34.68
CA GLN A 37 -10.26 -61.68 34.57
C GLN A 37 -9.28 -61.87 35.74
N ALA A 38 -8.67 -60.84 36.25
CA ALA A 38 -7.81 -60.90 37.43
C ALA A 38 -8.62 -61.23 38.69
N LEU A 39 -9.82 -60.65 38.85
CA LEU A 39 -10.72 -60.97 39.99
C LEU A 39 -11.25 -62.40 39.98
N VAL A 40 -11.51 -62.96 38.81
CA VAL A 40 -11.92 -64.35 38.64
C VAL A 40 -10.74 -65.35 38.81
N GLY A 41 -9.51 -64.85 38.91
CA GLY A 41 -8.30 -65.65 39.08
C GLY A 41 -7.75 -66.23 37.77
N THR A 42 -8.29 -65.86 36.63
CA THR A 42 -7.82 -66.31 35.31
C THR A 42 -6.60 -65.53 34.81
N LEU A 43 -6.40 -64.32 35.30
CA LEU A 43 -5.24 -63.46 34.94
C LEU A 43 -4.43 -63.21 36.21
N PRO A 44 -3.12 -63.52 36.26
CA PRO A 44 -2.23 -63.21 37.40
C PRO A 44 -2.07 -61.67 37.52
N LEU A 45 -2.02 -61.16 38.75
CA LEU A 45 -1.90 -59.73 39.06
C LEU A 45 -0.77 -58.99 38.30
N PRO A 46 0.43 -59.54 38.14
CA PRO A 46 1.48 -58.86 37.37
C PRO A 46 1.11 -58.61 35.93
N TYR A 47 0.40 -59.51 35.28
CA TYR A 47 -0.06 -59.35 33.88
C TYR A 47 -1.18 -58.28 33.79
N PHE A 48 -2.07 -58.22 34.76
CA PHE A 48 -3.07 -57.18 34.83
C PHE A 48 -2.42 -55.81 34.94
N LEU A 49 -1.44 -55.63 35.82
CA LEU A 49 -0.72 -54.37 36.00
C LEU A 49 0.04 -53.97 34.72
N MET A 50 0.64 -54.96 34.03
CA MET A 50 1.31 -54.72 32.75
C MET A 50 0.33 -54.28 31.68
N ILE A 51 -0.84 -54.91 31.52
CA ILE A 51 -1.88 -54.53 30.57
C ILE A 51 -2.39 -53.12 30.89
N ALA A 52 -2.62 -52.80 32.15
CA ALA A 52 -3.09 -51.49 32.58
C ALA A 52 -2.10 -50.38 32.21
N LEU A 53 -0.82 -50.59 32.46
CA LEU A 53 0.23 -49.62 32.13
C LEU A 53 0.39 -49.48 30.61
N PHE A 54 0.48 -50.60 29.87
CA PHE A 54 0.69 -50.55 28.42
C PHE A 54 -0.51 -49.97 27.66
N SER A 55 -1.76 -50.19 28.13
CA SER A 55 -2.93 -49.65 27.44
C SER A 55 -2.89 -48.13 27.30
N PHE A 56 -2.51 -47.42 28.36
CA PHE A 56 -2.39 -45.95 28.33
C PHE A 56 -1.16 -45.50 27.51
N THR A 57 -0.04 -46.22 27.58
CA THR A 57 1.17 -45.89 26.83
C THR A 57 0.96 -46.03 25.32
N ILE A 58 0.35 -47.16 24.87
CA ILE A 58 0.11 -47.43 23.43
C ILE A 58 -0.81 -46.36 22.84
N PHE A 59 -1.94 -46.04 23.51
CA PHE A 59 -2.88 -45.06 23.00
C PHE A 59 -2.33 -43.65 23.06
N GLY A 60 -1.48 -43.28 24.06
CA GLY A 60 -0.74 -42.03 24.09
C GLY A 60 0.24 -41.88 22.91
N SER A 61 0.88 -42.98 22.46
CA SER A 61 1.75 -42.95 21.28
C SER A 61 0.95 -42.68 19.99
N VAL A 62 -0.27 -43.19 19.88
CA VAL A 62 -1.16 -42.90 18.74
C VAL A 62 -1.58 -41.43 18.72
N GLU A 63 -1.86 -40.83 19.89
CA GLU A 63 -2.12 -39.39 19.99
C GLU A 63 -0.92 -38.57 19.48
N ALA A 64 0.29 -38.90 19.86
CA ALA A 64 1.50 -38.21 19.41
C ALA A 64 1.69 -38.30 17.88
N ILE A 65 1.34 -39.43 17.24
CA ILE A 65 1.39 -39.54 15.78
C ILE A 65 0.35 -38.64 15.11
N ASN A 66 -0.85 -38.54 15.68
CA ASN A 66 -1.90 -37.66 15.15
C ASN A 66 -1.50 -36.19 15.24
N ASP A 67 -0.89 -35.75 16.35
CA ASP A 67 -0.37 -34.39 16.53
C ASP A 67 0.77 -34.11 15.52
N ALA A 68 1.66 -35.06 15.30
CA ALA A 68 2.72 -34.94 14.30
C ALA A 68 2.16 -34.80 12.88
N ALA A 69 1.12 -35.57 12.53
CA ALA A 69 0.44 -35.45 11.23
C ALA A 69 -0.20 -34.05 11.03
N HIS A 70 -0.79 -33.49 12.09
CA HIS A 70 -1.34 -32.14 12.05
C HIS A 70 -0.24 -31.08 11.80
N ILE A 71 0.90 -31.18 12.50
CA ILE A 71 2.04 -30.29 12.31
C ILE A 71 2.56 -30.37 10.87
N LEU A 72 2.70 -31.57 10.31
CA LEU A 72 3.11 -31.76 8.91
C LEU A 72 2.14 -31.09 7.93
N SER A 73 0.84 -31.27 8.12
CA SER A 73 -0.18 -30.62 7.26
C SER A 73 -0.14 -29.09 7.32
N VAL A 74 0.11 -28.52 8.51
CA VAL A 74 0.32 -27.06 8.64
C VAL A 74 1.59 -26.61 7.94
N THR A 75 2.67 -27.39 8.06
CA THR A 75 3.95 -27.11 7.41
C THR A 75 3.81 -27.13 5.89
N ASP A 76 3.17 -28.15 5.31
CA ASP A 76 2.90 -28.21 3.87
C ASP A 76 2.12 -26.98 3.40
N SER A 77 1.07 -26.60 4.12
CA SER A 77 0.30 -25.39 3.79
C SER A 77 1.11 -24.08 3.84
N VAL A 78 2.13 -24.02 4.69
CA VAL A 78 3.07 -22.87 4.73
C VAL A 78 4.05 -22.93 3.58
N LEU A 79 4.56 -24.13 3.25
CA LEU A 79 5.47 -24.32 2.11
C LEU A 79 4.77 -24.00 0.79
N ASP A 80 3.54 -24.45 0.58
CA ASP A 80 2.74 -24.09 -0.61
C ASP A 80 2.63 -22.57 -0.79
N ARG A 81 2.42 -21.82 0.31
CA ARG A 81 2.36 -20.36 0.26
C ARG A 81 3.71 -19.73 -0.03
N LEU A 82 4.79 -20.28 0.49
CA LEU A 82 6.14 -19.78 0.17
C LEU A 82 6.46 -20.03 -1.30
N GLU A 83 6.13 -21.20 -1.84
CA GLU A 83 6.29 -21.48 -3.27
C GLU A 83 5.44 -20.55 -4.14
N GLU A 84 4.22 -20.20 -3.73
CA GLU A 84 3.38 -19.24 -4.44
C GLU A 84 4.02 -17.85 -4.46
N LEU A 85 4.61 -17.41 -3.33
CA LEU A 85 5.35 -16.15 -3.26
C LEU A 85 6.61 -16.17 -4.12
N GLU A 86 7.37 -17.28 -4.13
CA GLU A 86 8.58 -17.43 -4.95
C GLU A 86 8.27 -17.47 -6.46
N ARG A 87 7.09 -17.97 -6.85
CA ARG A 87 6.63 -17.96 -8.25
C ARG A 87 6.10 -16.61 -8.72
N THR A 88 5.82 -15.69 -7.79
CA THR A 88 5.36 -14.35 -8.14
C THR A 88 6.55 -13.53 -8.61
N ASP A 89 6.60 -13.24 -9.89
CA ASP A 89 7.62 -12.38 -10.47
C ASP A 89 7.49 -10.95 -9.93
N PHE A 90 8.62 -10.31 -9.66
CA PHE A 90 8.65 -8.88 -9.37
C PHE A 90 8.24 -8.09 -10.61
N ILE A 91 7.50 -7.00 -10.40
CA ILE A 91 7.00 -6.15 -11.48
C ILE A 91 8.11 -5.62 -12.41
N ASP A 92 9.33 -5.50 -11.91
CA ASP A 92 10.51 -4.99 -12.61
C ASP A 92 11.59 -6.04 -12.89
N LYS A 93 11.23 -7.33 -12.93
CA LYS A 93 12.17 -8.45 -13.19
C LYS A 93 13.06 -8.24 -14.41
N ASP A 94 12.50 -7.67 -15.49
CA ASP A 94 13.21 -7.39 -16.74
C ASP A 94 13.61 -5.90 -16.84
N GLY A 95 13.50 -5.14 -15.77
CA GLY A 95 13.82 -3.72 -15.71
C GLY A 95 15.32 -3.45 -15.82
N ARG A 96 15.65 -2.30 -16.39
CA ARG A 96 17.03 -1.78 -16.50
C ARG A 96 17.17 -0.50 -15.69
N GLU A 97 18.37 -0.20 -15.27
CA GLU A 97 18.67 1.11 -14.71
C GLU A 97 18.76 2.14 -15.82
N ILE A 98 17.76 3.03 -15.89
CA ILE A 98 17.66 4.08 -16.92
C ILE A 98 17.68 5.44 -16.21
N THR A 99 18.50 6.35 -16.75
CA THR A 99 18.50 7.76 -16.36
C THR A 99 17.99 8.57 -17.56
N PRO A 100 16.72 9.04 -17.54
CA PRO A 100 16.16 9.80 -18.64
C PRO A 100 16.87 11.15 -18.80
N GLU A 101 17.01 11.63 -20.03
CA GLU A 101 17.49 13.00 -20.33
C GLU A 101 16.37 14.03 -20.28
N GLN A 102 15.13 13.59 -20.46
CA GLN A 102 13.91 14.40 -20.41
C GLN A 102 12.93 13.81 -19.39
N PHE A 103 12.02 14.63 -18.91
CA PHE A 103 11.08 14.27 -17.86
C PHE A 103 9.62 14.61 -18.24
N ASP A 104 9.30 14.47 -19.53
CA ASP A 104 7.92 14.43 -19.99
C ASP A 104 7.28 13.09 -19.60
N VAL A 105 5.96 13.11 -19.40
CA VAL A 105 5.17 11.92 -19.09
C VAL A 105 4.13 11.73 -20.17
N SER A 106 4.09 10.55 -20.79
CA SER A 106 3.11 10.26 -21.85
C SER A 106 2.38 8.94 -21.61
N LEU A 107 1.09 8.96 -21.84
CA LEU A 107 0.24 7.78 -21.92
C LEU A 107 -0.25 7.64 -23.36
N SER A 108 -0.13 6.45 -23.94
CA SER A 108 -0.58 6.16 -25.31
C SER A 108 -1.52 4.95 -25.32
N HIS A 109 -2.79 5.20 -25.63
CA HIS A 109 -3.85 4.18 -25.73
C HIS A 109 -3.94 3.26 -24.51
N VAL A 110 -3.80 3.84 -23.31
CA VAL A 110 -3.75 3.09 -22.05
C VAL A 110 -5.14 2.66 -21.61
N SER A 111 -5.28 1.34 -21.42
CA SER A 111 -6.43 0.73 -20.73
C SER A 111 -5.92 -0.07 -19.54
N PHE A 112 -6.68 -0.03 -18.44
CA PHE A 112 -6.30 -0.71 -17.21
C PHE A 112 -7.51 -1.03 -16.32
N GLY A 113 -7.45 -2.17 -15.61
CA GLY A 113 -8.44 -2.58 -14.63
C GLY A 113 -7.86 -3.21 -13.38
N TYR A 114 -8.55 -3.07 -12.26
CA TYR A 114 -8.25 -3.82 -11.03
C TYR A 114 -9.02 -5.15 -11.06
N GLY A 115 -8.31 -6.24 -11.35
CA GLY A 115 -8.92 -7.56 -11.52
C GLY A 115 -9.89 -7.60 -12.70
N SER A 116 -11.17 -7.88 -12.46
CA SER A 116 -12.20 -7.96 -13.53
C SER A 116 -12.85 -6.61 -13.89
N ARG A 117 -12.55 -5.53 -13.15
CA ARG A 117 -13.14 -4.21 -13.34
C ARG A 117 -12.19 -3.30 -14.11
N GLU A 118 -12.48 -3.03 -15.37
CA GLU A 118 -11.78 -2.03 -16.16
C GLU A 118 -12.10 -0.62 -15.64
N VAL A 119 -11.07 0.22 -15.47
CA VAL A 119 -11.16 1.57 -14.86
C VAL A 119 -10.71 2.64 -15.84
N LEU A 120 -9.73 2.37 -16.70
CA LEU A 120 -9.26 3.28 -17.74
C LEU A 120 -9.49 2.68 -19.11
N HIS A 121 -9.98 3.51 -20.04
CA HIS A 121 -10.39 3.11 -21.37
C HIS A 121 -9.74 4.01 -22.42
N ASP A 122 -8.65 3.55 -23.05
CA ASP A 122 -7.99 4.24 -24.18
C ASP A 122 -7.51 5.67 -23.85
N VAL A 123 -6.85 5.82 -22.71
CA VAL A 123 -6.34 7.12 -22.23
C VAL A 123 -5.08 7.49 -22.99
N THR A 124 -5.09 8.68 -23.62
CA THR A 124 -3.94 9.21 -24.37
C THR A 124 -3.71 10.68 -24.03
N PHE A 125 -2.54 11.01 -23.50
CA PHE A 125 -2.08 12.39 -23.30
C PHE A 125 -0.57 12.46 -23.13
N THR A 126 -0.03 13.67 -23.23
CA THR A 126 1.35 14.01 -22.87
C THR A 126 1.36 15.17 -21.90
N ALA A 127 2.09 15.06 -20.81
CA ALA A 127 2.46 16.14 -19.90
C ALA A 127 3.90 16.56 -20.22
N PRO A 128 4.11 17.70 -20.88
CA PRO A 128 5.45 18.14 -21.26
C PRO A 128 6.33 18.45 -20.06
N GLN A 129 7.63 18.28 -20.21
CA GLN A 129 8.62 18.60 -19.18
C GLN A 129 8.47 20.05 -18.72
N GLY A 130 8.52 20.27 -17.39
CA GLY A 130 8.48 21.58 -16.78
C GLY A 130 7.10 22.25 -16.78
N THR A 131 6.05 21.52 -17.16
CA THR A 131 4.66 22.02 -17.15
C THR A 131 3.82 21.36 -16.05
N THR A 132 2.71 22.03 -15.72
CA THR A 132 1.71 21.52 -14.78
C THR A 132 0.51 20.96 -15.55
N THR A 133 0.26 19.67 -15.41
CA THR A 133 -0.94 18.97 -15.92
C THR A 133 -1.87 18.67 -14.74
N ALA A 134 -3.04 19.30 -14.72
CA ALA A 134 -4.08 19.02 -13.73
C ALA A 134 -5.04 17.94 -14.24
N ILE A 135 -5.35 16.96 -13.40
CA ILE A 135 -6.28 15.88 -13.68
C ILE A 135 -7.52 16.09 -12.79
N VAL A 136 -8.66 16.35 -13.41
CA VAL A 136 -9.93 16.63 -12.74
C VAL A 136 -11.03 15.68 -13.20
N GLY A 137 -12.11 15.59 -12.43
CA GLY A 137 -13.26 14.72 -12.76
C GLY A 137 -13.94 14.18 -11.50
N PRO A 138 -15.08 13.52 -11.64
CA PRO A 138 -15.82 12.95 -10.52
C PRO A 138 -15.02 11.89 -9.76
N SER A 139 -15.45 11.58 -8.52
CA SER A 139 -14.85 10.51 -7.74
C SER A 139 -15.01 9.17 -8.46
N GLY A 140 -13.95 8.35 -8.46
CA GLY A 140 -13.94 7.06 -9.13
C GLY A 140 -13.74 7.10 -10.65
N SER A 141 -13.51 8.25 -11.28
CA SER A 141 -13.27 8.38 -12.73
C SER A 141 -11.93 7.83 -13.22
N GLY A 142 -11.00 7.43 -12.33
CA GLY A 142 -9.70 6.88 -12.71
C GLY A 142 -8.50 7.80 -12.53
N LYS A 143 -8.65 8.99 -11.93
CA LYS A 143 -7.57 10.00 -11.74
C LYS A 143 -6.35 9.44 -11.02
N SER A 144 -6.53 8.87 -9.83
CA SER A 144 -5.43 8.28 -9.04
C SER A 144 -4.85 7.04 -9.73
N THR A 145 -5.64 6.33 -10.53
CA THR A 145 -5.16 5.20 -11.34
C THR A 145 -4.16 5.65 -12.40
N ILE A 146 -4.39 6.80 -13.05
CA ILE A 146 -3.42 7.39 -14.00
C ILE A 146 -2.08 7.66 -13.29
N CYS A 147 -2.10 8.29 -12.13
CA CYS A 147 -0.90 8.57 -11.34
C CYS A 147 -0.18 7.29 -10.87
N ASN A 148 -0.93 6.26 -10.48
CA ASN A 148 -0.39 4.97 -10.08
C ASN A 148 0.30 4.23 -11.24
N LEU A 149 -0.21 4.34 -12.46
CA LEU A 149 0.41 3.77 -13.66
C LEU A 149 1.69 4.52 -14.04
N VAL A 150 1.73 5.85 -13.88
CA VAL A 150 2.95 6.64 -14.11
C VAL A 150 4.06 6.25 -13.12
N ALA A 151 3.70 6.03 -11.84
CA ALA A 151 4.64 5.54 -10.82
C ALA A 151 4.92 4.03 -10.92
N ARG A 152 4.31 3.34 -11.88
CA ARG A 152 4.40 1.89 -12.06
C ARG A 152 4.07 1.09 -10.79
N PHE A 153 3.07 1.50 -10.03
CA PHE A 153 2.51 0.64 -8.98
C PHE A 153 1.68 -0.51 -9.59
N TYR A 154 1.30 -0.36 -10.85
CA TYR A 154 0.67 -1.36 -11.70
C TYR A 154 1.16 -1.18 -13.13
N ASP A 155 1.21 -2.24 -13.90
CA ASP A 155 1.42 -2.20 -15.34
C ASP A 155 0.09 -2.04 -16.09
N ALA A 156 0.08 -1.24 -17.16
CA ALA A 156 -1.10 -1.10 -18.02
C ALA A 156 -1.43 -2.43 -18.72
N ASP A 157 -2.73 -2.75 -18.84
CA ASP A 157 -3.20 -3.95 -19.56
C ASP A 157 -3.00 -3.79 -21.08
N ARG A 158 -3.20 -2.56 -21.59
CA ARG A 158 -3.00 -2.19 -23.00
C ARG A 158 -2.41 -0.79 -23.09
N GLY A 159 -1.73 -0.52 -24.20
CA GLY A 159 -1.05 0.73 -24.44
C GLY A 159 0.30 0.81 -23.73
N SER A 160 0.86 2.01 -23.65
CA SER A 160 2.14 2.27 -23.02
C SER A 160 2.11 3.53 -22.17
N VAL A 161 2.84 3.51 -21.07
CA VAL A 161 3.14 4.66 -20.23
C VAL A 161 4.62 4.93 -20.33
N SER A 162 5.03 6.16 -20.62
CA SER A 162 6.44 6.51 -20.79
C SER A 162 6.85 7.73 -19.98
N VAL A 163 8.12 7.73 -19.57
CA VAL A 163 8.82 8.84 -18.91
C VAL A 163 10.09 9.12 -19.69
N GLY A 164 10.24 10.37 -20.17
CA GLY A 164 11.41 10.76 -20.97
C GLY A 164 11.59 9.93 -22.23
N GLY A 165 10.49 9.51 -22.87
CA GLY A 165 10.49 8.69 -24.07
C GLY A 165 10.73 7.18 -23.86
N HIS A 166 10.98 6.72 -22.61
CA HIS A 166 11.15 5.30 -22.27
C HIS A 166 9.87 4.74 -21.64
N ASP A 167 9.45 3.54 -22.03
CA ASP A 167 8.34 2.85 -21.38
C ASP A 167 8.69 2.57 -19.91
N VAL A 168 7.75 2.86 -19.00
CA VAL A 168 7.97 2.61 -17.57
C VAL A 168 8.28 1.15 -17.25
N LYS A 169 7.89 0.22 -18.10
CA LYS A 169 8.20 -1.21 -18.00
C LYS A 169 9.67 -1.54 -18.24
N GLU A 170 10.41 -0.67 -18.91
CA GLU A 170 11.85 -0.85 -19.15
C GLU A 170 12.70 -0.49 -17.93
N PHE A 171 12.19 0.31 -17.02
CA PHE A 171 12.89 0.73 -15.82
C PHE A 171 12.89 -0.35 -14.74
N THR A 172 13.93 -0.39 -13.89
CA THR A 172 13.74 -0.92 -12.53
C THR A 172 12.84 0.03 -11.74
N CYS A 173 12.07 -0.49 -10.79
CA CYS A 173 11.23 0.35 -9.94
C CYS A 173 12.05 1.44 -9.22
N GLU A 174 13.25 1.10 -8.78
CA GLU A 174 14.14 2.06 -8.13
C GLU A 174 14.57 3.19 -9.09
N SER A 175 15.02 2.87 -10.31
CA SER A 175 15.45 3.90 -11.27
C SER A 175 14.30 4.80 -11.74
N LEU A 176 13.09 4.26 -11.90
CA LEU A 176 11.89 5.05 -12.20
C LEU A 176 11.51 5.97 -11.05
N LEU A 177 11.34 5.39 -9.86
CA LEU A 177 10.88 6.12 -8.68
C LEU A 177 11.92 7.13 -8.19
N ARG A 178 13.20 6.99 -8.50
CA ARG A 178 14.22 8.02 -8.26
C ARG A 178 13.85 9.36 -8.93
N ASN A 179 13.18 9.30 -10.08
CA ASN A 179 12.77 10.47 -10.86
C ASN A 179 11.37 11.00 -10.50
N ILE A 180 10.63 10.34 -9.59
CA ILE A 180 9.26 10.70 -9.24
C ILE A 180 9.15 10.94 -7.75
N SER A 181 8.66 12.12 -7.34
CA SER A 181 8.20 12.39 -5.97
C SER A 181 6.68 12.36 -5.92
N MET A 182 6.11 11.72 -4.92
CA MET A 182 4.66 11.66 -4.71
C MET A 182 4.27 12.28 -3.37
N VAL A 183 3.24 13.12 -3.40
CA VAL A 183 2.56 13.63 -2.20
C VAL A 183 1.15 13.10 -2.23
N PHE A 184 0.85 12.17 -1.32
CA PHE A 184 -0.44 11.50 -1.25
C PHE A 184 -1.46 12.29 -0.44
N GLN A 185 -2.75 12.08 -0.72
CA GLN A 185 -3.86 12.59 0.06
C GLN A 185 -3.79 12.10 1.51
N ASN A 186 -3.59 10.81 1.71
CA ASN A 186 -3.43 10.19 3.01
C ASN A 186 -1.95 10.02 3.33
N VAL A 187 -1.40 10.94 4.10
CA VAL A 187 0.01 10.89 4.51
C VAL A 187 0.23 9.80 5.54
N TYR A 188 1.14 8.88 5.24
CA TYR A 188 1.66 7.93 6.20
C TYR A 188 3.04 8.34 6.70
N LEU A 189 3.18 8.41 8.03
CA LEU A 189 4.45 8.61 8.71
C LEU A 189 4.81 7.35 9.50
N PHE A 190 6.07 6.98 9.43
CA PHE A 190 6.59 5.80 10.14
C PHE A 190 6.79 6.11 11.62
N GLN A 191 6.70 5.08 12.46
CA GLN A 191 7.05 5.16 13.88
C GLN A 191 8.57 5.31 14.03
N ASP A 192 9.05 6.52 13.79
CA ASP A 192 10.48 6.89 13.81
C ASP A 192 10.58 8.38 14.11
N SER A 193 11.82 8.92 14.20
CA SER A 193 12.05 10.34 14.38
C SER A 193 11.49 11.18 13.23
N VAL A 194 11.21 12.46 13.47
CA VAL A 194 10.82 13.41 12.41
C VAL A 194 11.91 13.48 11.34
N GLU A 195 13.19 13.50 11.74
CA GLU A 195 14.33 13.52 10.83
C GLU A 195 14.31 12.31 9.88
N ASN A 196 14.17 11.10 10.41
CA ASN A 196 14.14 9.87 9.61
C ASN A 196 12.90 9.82 8.69
N ASN A 197 11.77 10.35 9.14
CA ASN A 197 10.59 10.50 8.30
C ASN A 197 10.82 11.43 7.10
N ILE A 198 11.56 12.53 7.26
CA ILE A 198 11.93 13.43 6.16
C ILE A 198 12.99 12.77 5.26
N LYS A 199 13.97 12.10 5.84
CA LYS A 199 15.05 11.38 5.13
C LYS A 199 14.57 10.17 4.34
N PHE A 200 13.35 9.71 4.51
CA PHE A 200 12.85 8.47 3.89
C PHE A 200 13.09 8.38 2.37
N GLY A 201 13.01 9.50 1.65
CA GLY A 201 13.28 9.56 0.20
C GLY A 201 14.75 9.81 -0.16
N CYS A 202 15.62 10.10 0.83
CA CYS A 202 17.05 10.39 0.65
C CYS A 202 17.79 10.05 1.95
N PRO A 203 18.07 8.75 2.22
CA PRO A 203 18.62 8.29 3.51
C PRO A 203 19.97 8.92 3.88
N ASP A 204 20.79 9.23 2.87
CA ASP A 204 22.14 9.78 3.05
C ASP A 204 22.17 11.30 3.26
N ALA A 205 21.01 11.96 3.30
CA ALA A 205 20.93 13.40 3.50
C ALA A 205 21.50 13.83 4.86
N THR A 206 22.21 14.96 4.90
CA THR A 206 22.71 15.53 6.15
C THR A 206 21.59 16.20 6.94
N HIS A 207 21.83 16.45 8.24
CA HIS A 207 20.87 17.18 9.07
C HIS A 207 20.57 18.58 8.50
N GLU A 208 21.57 19.27 7.98
CA GLU A 208 21.41 20.62 7.39
C GLU A 208 20.50 20.58 6.17
N GLN A 209 20.59 19.53 5.33
CA GLN A 209 19.71 19.33 4.18
C GLN A 209 18.25 19.06 4.62
N VAL A 210 18.08 18.26 5.68
CA VAL A 210 16.77 17.99 6.27
C VAL A 210 16.14 19.30 6.80
N VAL A 211 16.92 20.11 7.53
CA VAL A 211 16.46 21.40 8.05
C VAL A 211 16.12 22.36 6.91
N ALA A 212 16.91 22.39 5.84
CA ALA A 212 16.62 23.21 4.67
C ALA A 212 15.31 22.81 3.99
N ALA A 213 15.08 21.50 3.78
CA ALA A 213 13.84 20.97 3.23
C ALA A 213 12.64 21.25 4.16
N ALA A 214 12.80 21.13 5.46
CA ALA A 214 11.77 21.44 6.44
C ALA A 214 11.39 22.93 6.45
N LYS A 215 12.35 23.82 6.29
CA LYS A 215 12.09 25.27 6.14
C LYS A 215 11.32 25.55 4.85
N ALA A 216 11.73 24.98 3.73
CA ALA A 216 11.04 25.13 2.46
C ALA A 216 9.61 24.58 2.49
N ALA A 217 9.37 23.52 3.28
CA ALA A 217 8.05 22.92 3.52
C ALA A 217 7.25 23.62 4.64
N CYS A 218 7.71 24.73 5.20
CA CYS A 218 7.04 25.45 6.30
C CYS A 218 6.77 24.55 7.53
N CYS A 219 7.65 23.58 7.80
CA CYS A 219 7.48 22.68 8.95
C CYS A 219 8.58 22.82 10.01
N HIS A 220 9.65 23.58 9.77
CA HIS A 220 10.76 23.77 10.70
C HIS A 220 10.33 24.29 12.06
N ASP A 221 9.46 25.30 12.10
CA ASP A 221 9.09 25.99 13.34
C ASP A 221 8.34 25.07 14.29
N PHE A 222 7.33 24.33 13.79
CA PHE A 222 6.62 23.40 14.65
C PHE A 222 7.48 22.22 15.06
N ILE A 223 8.38 21.70 14.18
CA ILE A 223 9.31 20.63 14.52
C ILE A 223 10.23 21.10 15.65
N SER A 224 10.78 22.31 15.55
CA SER A 224 11.68 22.86 16.57
C SER A 224 10.98 23.10 17.92
N ALA A 225 9.66 23.28 17.93
CA ALA A 225 8.84 23.40 19.13
C ALA A 225 8.49 22.05 19.78
N LEU A 226 8.74 20.93 19.13
CA LEU A 226 8.57 19.59 19.72
C LEU A 226 9.61 19.35 20.84
N PRO A 227 9.29 18.49 21.83
CA PRO A 227 10.17 18.28 23.01
C PRO A 227 11.62 17.91 22.67
N ASN A 228 11.85 17.13 21.61
CA ASN A 228 13.16 16.71 21.13
C ASN A 228 13.44 17.22 19.69
N GLY A 229 12.72 18.24 19.21
CA GLY A 229 12.91 18.75 17.86
C GLY A 229 12.81 17.68 16.79
N TYR A 230 13.82 17.60 15.92
CA TYR A 230 13.91 16.60 14.84
C TYR A 230 14.06 15.16 15.31
N ASP A 231 14.58 14.94 16.53
CA ASP A 231 14.73 13.61 17.14
C ASP A 231 13.43 13.13 17.81
N THR A 232 12.36 13.91 17.78
CA THR A 232 11.06 13.52 18.33
C THR A 232 10.53 12.31 17.55
N VAL A 233 10.29 11.20 18.26
CA VAL A 233 9.69 10.00 17.68
C VAL A 233 8.18 10.22 17.49
N ILE A 234 7.72 10.02 16.27
CA ILE A 234 6.32 10.12 15.88
C ILE A 234 5.66 8.76 16.09
N GLY A 235 4.45 8.73 16.64
CA GLY A 235 3.65 7.50 16.73
C GLY A 235 3.26 6.95 15.35
N GLU A 236 2.86 5.69 15.30
CA GLU A 236 2.44 5.02 14.06
C GLU A 236 1.38 5.83 13.32
N GLY A 237 1.58 6.00 12.00
CA GLY A 237 0.72 6.81 11.15
C GLY A 237 0.72 8.30 11.51
N GLY A 238 1.67 8.79 12.31
CA GLY A 238 1.75 10.19 12.74
C GLY A 238 0.66 10.58 13.75
N SER A 239 0.22 9.66 14.60
CA SER A 239 -0.93 9.84 15.52
C SER A 239 -0.81 11.06 16.46
N THR A 240 0.38 11.58 16.66
CA THR A 240 0.67 12.73 17.52
C THR A 240 0.64 14.09 16.81
N LEU A 241 0.49 14.09 15.47
CA LEU A 241 0.54 15.29 14.63
C LEU A 241 -0.82 15.58 14.00
N SER A 242 -1.11 16.87 13.79
CA SER A 242 -2.28 17.33 13.02
C SER A 242 -2.16 16.91 11.54
N GLY A 243 -3.28 16.92 10.81
CA GLY A 243 -3.28 16.62 9.38
C GLY A 243 -2.36 17.52 8.56
N GLY A 244 -2.37 18.82 8.86
CA GLY A 244 -1.52 19.81 8.18
C GLY A 244 -0.03 19.64 8.48
N GLU A 245 0.35 19.25 9.69
CA GLU A 245 1.74 18.98 10.05
C GLU A 245 2.25 17.71 9.33
N LYS A 246 1.46 16.65 9.29
CA LYS A 246 1.79 15.43 8.50
C LYS A 246 2.01 15.77 7.03
N GLN A 247 1.11 16.56 6.47
CA GLN A 247 1.19 16.97 5.06
C GLN A 247 2.48 17.73 4.78
N ARG A 248 2.85 18.70 5.62
CA ARG A 248 4.10 19.46 5.47
C ARG A 248 5.35 18.58 5.62
N ILE A 249 5.35 17.60 6.51
CA ILE A 249 6.44 16.62 6.59
C ILE A 249 6.53 15.78 5.30
N SER A 250 5.40 15.36 4.73
CA SER A 250 5.38 14.66 3.44
C SER A 250 5.91 15.52 2.30
N ILE A 251 5.58 16.80 2.28
CA ILE A 251 6.13 17.77 1.32
C ILE A 251 7.64 17.97 1.54
N ALA A 252 8.11 18.06 2.80
CA ALA A 252 9.54 18.16 3.11
C ALA A 252 10.32 16.91 2.60
N ARG A 253 9.75 15.72 2.74
CA ARG A 253 10.27 14.49 2.17
C ARG A 253 10.41 14.58 0.64
N ALA A 254 9.40 15.11 -0.04
CA ALA A 254 9.42 15.29 -1.50
C ALA A 254 10.42 16.37 -1.95
N ILE A 255 10.54 17.47 -1.20
CA ILE A 255 11.53 18.53 -1.44
C ILE A 255 12.95 17.98 -1.27
N LEU A 256 13.22 17.23 -0.19
CA LEU A 256 14.54 16.66 0.07
C LEU A 256 14.97 15.69 -1.02
N LYS A 257 14.03 14.89 -1.54
CA LYS A 257 14.27 13.95 -2.64
C LYS A 257 14.61 14.67 -3.96
N ASP A 258 14.05 15.84 -4.18
CA ASP A 258 14.27 16.73 -5.34
C ASP A 258 14.08 16.07 -6.72
N ALA A 259 13.13 15.14 -6.84
CA ALA A 259 12.84 14.47 -8.10
C ALA A 259 12.29 15.45 -9.16
N PRO A 260 12.61 15.25 -10.46
CA PRO A 260 12.18 16.12 -11.56
C PRO A 260 10.69 16.04 -11.90
N ILE A 261 10.03 14.93 -11.56
CA ILE A 261 8.59 14.73 -11.74
C ILE A 261 7.93 14.72 -10.35
N VAL A 262 6.84 15.49 -10.20
CA VAL A 262 6.06 15.56 -8.96
C VAL A 262 4.61 15.16 -9.23
N ILE A 263 4.13 14.17 -8.51
CA ILE A 263 2.73 13.75 -8.51
C ILE A 263 2.08 14.20 -7.21
N LEU A 264 1.01 15.00 -7.32
CA LEU A 264 0.25 15.52 -6.20
C LEU A 264 -1.16 14.90 -6.22
N ASP A 265 -1.49 14.09 -5.23
CA ASP A 265 -2.84 13.52 -5.07
C ASP A 265 -3.56 14.24 -3.94
N GLU A 266 -4.46 15.19 -4.28
CA GLU A 266 -5.29 15.96 -3.33
C GLU A 266 -4.52 16.54 -2.12
N ALA A 267 -3.34 17.06 -2.34
CA ALA A 267 -2.40 17.48 -1.27
C ALA A 267 -2.94 18.54 -0.28
N THR A 268 -4.13 19.09 -0.49
CA THR A 268 -4.74 20.14 0.34
C THR A 268 -6.12 19.79 0.89
N ALA A 269 -6.59 18.55 0.75
CA ALA A 269 -7.90 18.12 1.25
C ALA A 269 -7.93 18.10 2.80
N SER A 270 -9.02 18.61 3.39
CA SER A 270 -9.34 18.47 4.83
C SER A 270 -8.38 19.16 5.82
N VAL A 271 -7.79 20.31 5.46
CA VAL A 271 -6.90 21.07 6.34
C VAL A 271 -7.58 22.41 6.72
N ASP A 272 -7.33 22.87 7.95
CA ASP A 272 -7.80 24.18 8.40
C ASP A 272 -7.16 25.35 7.61
N PRO A 273 -7.81 26.55 7.54
CA PRO A 273 -7.35 27.66 6.68
C PRO A 273 -5.94 28.17 6.97
N GLU A 274 -5.47 28.10 8.21
CA GLU A 274 -4.13 28.57 8.59
C GLU A 274 -3.06 27.61 8.08
N ASN A 275 -3.26 26.32 8.27
CA ASN A 275 -2.38 25.29 7.73
C ASN A 275 -2.44 25.21 6.20
N GLU A 276 -3.58 25.54 5.58
CA GLU A 276 -3.72 25.56 4.12
C GLU A 276 -2.73 26.52 3.45
N HIS A 277 -2.60 27.77 3.97
CA HIS A 277 -1.65 28.74 3.44
C HIS A 277 -0.20 28.23 3.48
N LEU A 278 0.21 27.61 4.60
CA LEU A 278 1.55 27.04 4.75
C LEU A 278 1.78 25.88 3.79
N ILE A 279 0.77 25.04 3.58
CA ILE A 279 0.84 23.93 2.60
C ILE A 279 0.98 24.48 1.18
N GLN A 280 0.23 25.52 0.81
CA GLN A 280 0.35 26.13 -0.52
C GLN A 280 1.75 26.74 -0.75
N GLN A 281 2.34 27.37 0.26
CA GLN A 281 3.73 27.85 0.18
C GLN A 281 4.71 26.69 -0.01
N ALA A 282 4.55 25.61 0.75
CA ALA A 282 5.37 24.41 0.65
C ALA A 282 5.25 23.72 -0.73
N LEU A 283 4.04 23.63 -1.27
CA LEU A 283 3.80 23.11 -2.62
C LEU A 283 4.42 23.97 -3.69
N SER A 284 4.33 25.32 -3.56
CA SER A 284 4.96 26.25 -4.48
C SER A 284 6.49 26.10 -4.50
N ALA A 285 7.11 25.82 -3.35
CA ALA A 285 8.54 25.53 -3.27
C ALA A 285 8.88 24.17 -3.92
N LEU A 286 8.06 23.14 -3.71
CA LEU A 286 8.25 21.80 -4.27
C LEU A 286 8.16 21.78 -5.80
N THR A 287 7.22 22.53 -6.38
CA THR A 287 6.84 22.42 -7.79
C THR A 287 7.68 23.25 -8.74
N LYS A 288 8.52 24.14 -8.22
CA LYS A 288 9.29 25.09 -9.03
C LYS A 288 10.23 24.39 -10.03
N GLY A 289 9.99 24.60 -11.33
CA GLY A 289 10.83 24.09 -12.41
C GLY A 289 10.71 22.59 -12.68
N LYS A 290 9.66 21.94 -12.17
CA LYS A 290 9.44 20.50 -12.29
C LYS A 290 8.26 20.16 -13.21
N THR A 291 8.19 18.93 -13.67
CA THR A 291 7.02 18.38 -14.36
C THR A 291 6.00 17.93 -13.33
N ILE A 292 4.78 18.45 -13.40
CA ILE A 292 3.78 18.26 -12.35
C ILE A 292 2.56 17.55 -12.92
N LEU A 293 2.16 16.45 -12.27
CA LEU A 293 0.86 15.82 -12.43
C LEU A 293 0.08 16.05 -11.12
N THR A 294 -1.02 16.77 -11.15
CA THR A 294 -1.81 17.06 -9.94
C THR A 294 -3.25 16.61 -10.10
N ILE A 295 -3.72 15.81 -9.15
CA ILE A 295 -5.15 15.55 -8.98
C ILE A 295 -5.68 16.68 -8.11
N ALA A 296 -6.54 17.52 -8.67
CA ALA A 296 -6.98 18.73 -8.01
C ALA A 296 -8.49 18.77 -7.86
N HIS A 297 -8.94 19.20 -6.68
CA HIS A 297 -10.32 19.45 -6.31
C HIS A 297 -10.59 20.91 -5.95
N ARG A 298 -9.60 21.81 -6.15
CA ARG A 298 -9.71 23.23 -5.84
C ARG A 298 -9.37 24.07 -7.06
N LEU A 299 -10.24 25.03 -7.36
CA LEU A 299 -10.10 25.89 -8.52
C LEU A 299 -8.77 26.68 -8.53
N ALA A 300 -8.31 27.13 -7.36
CA ALA A 300 -7.05 27.87 -7.24
C ALA A 300 -5.81 27.08 -7.74
N THR A 301 -5.81 25.76 -7.59
CA THR A 301 -4.73 24.90 -8.08
C THR A 301 -4.82 24.66 -9.59
N ILE A 302 -6.03 24.63 -10.14
CA ILE A 302 -6.31 24.20 -11.52
C ILE A 302 -6.19 25.37 -12.51
N GLN A 303 -6.62 26.58 -12.10
CA GLN A 303 -6.72 27.73 -13.00
C GLN A 303 -5.38 28.20 -13.62
N HIS A 304 -4.26 27.83 -13.00
CA HIS A 304 -2.91 28.16 -13.45
C HIS A 304 -2.18 26.97 -14.11
N ALA A 305 -2.85 25.83 -14.27
CA ALA A 305 -2.26 24.65 -14.94
C ALA A 305 -2.10 24.93 -16.44
N ASP A 306 -0.97 24.50 -17.00
CA ASP A 306 -0.67 24.61 -18.43
C ASP A 306 -1.61 23.70 -19.25
N GLN A 307 -2.04 22.60 -18.65
CA GLN A 307 -3.00 21.65 -19.23
C GLN A 307 -3.93 21.13 -18.16
N ILE A 308 -5.19 20.98 -18.50
CA ILE A 308 -6.21 20.33 -17.68
C ILE A 308 -6.78 19.15 -18.46
N LEU A 309 -6.81 17.99 -17.81
CA LEU A 309 -7.43 16.76 -18.32
C LEU A 309 -8.69 16.46 -17.51
N VAL A 310 -9.85 16.48 -18.15
CA VAL A 310 -11.12 16.13 -17.51
C VAL A 310 -11.37 14.66 -17.75
N VAL A 311 -11.33 13.87 -16.69
CA VAL A 311 -11.51 12.40 -16.74
C VAL A 311 -12.93 12.05 -16.31
N GLU A 312 -13.66 11.37 -17.19
CA GLU A 312 -15.00 10.87 -16.95
C GLU A 312 -15.09 9.42 -17.43
N ASP A 313 -15.63 8.55 -16.61
CA ASP A 313 -15.79 7.12 -16.90
C ASP A 313 -14.53 6.47 -17.52
N GLY A 314 -13.35 6.78 -16.93
CA GLY A 314 -12.09 6.21 -17.37
C GLY A 314 -11.53 6.74 -18.69
N ARG A 315 -12.09 7.82 -19.24
CA ARG A 315 -11.66 8.46 -20.50
C ARG A 315 -11.32 9.92 -20.29
N ILE A 316 -10.52 10.50 -21.17
CA ILE A 316 -10.32 11.95 -21.22
C ILE A 316 -11.50 12.54 -22.03
N ALA A 317 -12.46 13.12 -21.30
CA ALA A 317 -13.64 13.74 -21.90
C ALA A 317 -13.35 15.13 -22.48
N GLN A 318 -12.52 15.92 -21.78
CA GLN A 318 -12.11 17.28 -22.23
C GLN A 318 -10.63 17.51 -21.91
N ARG A 319 -9.95 18.33 -22.73
CA ARG A 319 -8.56 18.73 -22.55
C ARG A 319 -8.36 20.17 -23.00
N GLY A 320 -7.62 20.97 -22.24
CA GLY A 320 -7.31 22.36 -22.58
C GLY A 320 -6.80 23.13 -21.37
N THR A 321 -6.66 24.43 -21.50
CA THR A 321 -6.42 25.37 -20.41
C THR A 321 -7.74 25.73 -19.70
N HIS A 322 -7.64 26.38 -18.52
CA HIS A 322 -8.82 26.86 -17.79
C HIS A 322 -9.73 27.74 -18.67
N ALA A 323 -9.15 28.70 -19.41
CA ALA A 323 -9.90 29.62 -20.25
C ALA A 323 -10.62 28.92 -21.39
N GLU A 324 -9.95 27.98 -22.07
CA GLU A 324 -10.52 27.18 -23.16
C GLU A 324 -11.67 26.30 -22.69
N LEU A 325 -11.49 25.58 -21.57
CA LEU A 325 -12.52 24.68 -21.04
C LEU A 325 -13.73 25.44 -20.48
N MET A 326 -13.52 26.60 -19.87
CA MET A 326 -14.62 27.49 -19.44
C MET A 326 -15.42 28.01 -20.64
N ALA A 327 -14.76 28.31 -21.76
CA ALA A 327 -15.43 28.74 -23.00
C ALA A 327 -16.16 27.58 -23.70
N GLN A 328 -15.57 26.37 -23.68
CA GLN A 328 -16.16 25.17 -24.27
C GLN A 328 -17.44 24.71 -23.54
N GLY A 329 -17.52 24.96 -22.22
CA GLY A 329 -18.62 24.47 -21.38
C GLY A 329 -18.48 22.99 -21.04
N GLY A 330 -19.60 22.35 -20.65
CA GLY A 330 -19.63 20.93 -20.28
C GLY A 330 -19.13 20.65 -18.87
N LEU A 331 -18.66 19.41 -18.64
CA LEU A 331 -18.33 18.87 -17.32
C LEU A 331 -17.33 19.74 -16.54
N TYR A 332 -16.29 20.28 -17.20
CA TYR A 332 -15.31 21.13 -16.54
C TYR A 332 -15.95 22.41 -15.96
N ARG A 333 -16.78 23.07 -16.75
CA ARG A 333 -17.43 24.31 -16.33
C ARG A 333 -18.37 24.08 -15.14
N GLU A 334 -19.16 23.00 -15.20
CA GLU A 334 -20.07 22.62 -14.12
C GLU A 334 -19.29 22.36 -12.81
N GLN A 335 -18.18 21.63 -12.88
CA GLN A 335 -17.31 21.40 -11.73
C GLN A 335 -16.66 22.69 -11.22
N ALA A 336 -16.13 23.52 -12.12
CA ALA A 336 -15.47 24.79 -11.76
C ALA A 336 -16.44 25.78 -11.09
N GLU A 337 -17.70 25.82 -11.53
CA GLU A 337 -18.76 26.62 -10.89
C GLU A 337 -19.12 26.07 -9.50
N GLY A 338 -19.16 24.75 -9.33
CA GLY A 338 -19.34 24.10 -8.04
C GLY A 338 -18.21 24.43 -7.03
N TRP A 339 -16.96 24.46 -7.48
CA TRP A 339 -15.80 24.82 -6.63
C TRP A 339 -15.74 26.31 -6.25
N ARG A 340 -16.45 27.18 -6.94
CA ARG A 340 -16.56 28.61 -6.56
C ARG A 340 -17.56 28.84 -5.44
N LEU A 341 -18.48 27.90 -5.25
CA LEU A 341 -19.57 27.99 -4.28
C LEU A 341 -19.25 27.24 -2.96
N ALA A 342 -18.24 26.37 -2.96
CA ALA A 342 -17.77 25.60 -1.82
C ALA A 342 -16.56 26.27 -1.14
#